data_438332bd187b4fb5b1ba251fc19203c1
#
_entry.id   438332bd187b4fb5b1ba251fc19203c1
#
_cell.length_a   1.000
_cell.length_b   1.000
_cell.length_c   1.000
_cell.angle_alpha   90.00
_cell.angle_beta   90.00
_cell.angle_gamma   90.00
#
_symmetry.space_group_name_H-M   'P 1'
#
loop_
_entity.id
_entity.type
_entity.pdbx_description
1 polymer ?
#
loop_
_entity_poly.entity_id
_entity_poly.type
_entity_poly.pdbx_seq_one_letter_code
_entity_poly.pdbx_strand_id
1 'polypeptide(L)'
;MAERIEFTRGKRPVTFIDLFAGAGGISEGFLQSCANNKYFKFILASDINPNCELTHIARYNTQLGIDMDFITEDIMSETFIGHLLEKLNGREIDVVTGGPSCQSFSLAGARKKFDKRDNLFIHYLNVIRQLRPKYFVMENVEGIFTKKTDKKSKK
;
A
#
# COMPACT_ATOMS: atom_id res chain seq x y z
N MET A 1 23.59 11.33 -13.82
CA MET A 1 22.54 11.97 -14.65
C MET A 1 21.25 11.24 -14.37
N ALA A 2 20.29 11.90 -13.73
CA ALA A 2 18.96 11.32 -13.57
C ALA A 2 18.26 11.45 -14.92
N GLU A 3 17.96 10.35 -15.59
CA GLU A 3 17.11 10.35 -16.77
C GLU A 3 15.72 10.86 -16.35
N ARG A 4 15.34 12.02 -16.84
CA ARG A 4 13.96 12.51 -16.76
C ARG A 4 13.12 11.56 -17.60
N ILE A 5 12.19 10.87 -16.94
CA ILE A 5 11.14 10.09 -17.62
C ILE A 5 10.29 11.10 -18.41
N GLU A 6 10.49 11.17 -19.71
CA GLU A 6 9.66 12.00 -20.59
C GLU A 6 8.29 11.35 -20.74
N PHE A 7 7.27 12.09 -20.33
CA PHE A 7 5.87 11.68 -20.41
C PHE A 7 5.37 11.76 -21.86
N THR A 8 4.99 10.64 -22.44
CA THR A 8 4.40 10.62 -23.78
C THR A 8 3.02 11.29 -23.80
N ARG A 9 2.84 12.23 -24.73
CA ARG A 9 1.60 12.98 -24.95
C ARG A 9 0.40 12.04 -25.10
N GLY A 10 -0.60 12.20 -24.23
CA GLY A 10 -1.97 11.75 -24.49
C GLY A 10 -2.55 10.69 -23.57
N LYS A 11 -1.81 10.10 -22.60
CA LYS A 11 -2.38 9.17 -21.62
C LYS A 11 -2.12 9.64 -20.20
N ARG A 12 -3.17 9.74 -19.40
CA ARG A 12 -3.09 10.03 -17.98
C ARG A 12 -2.22 8.95 -17.27
N PRO A 13 -1.30 9.33 -16.37
CA PRO A 13 -0.55 8.37 -15.58
C PRO A 13 -1.47 7.50 -14.72
N VAL A 14 -1.07 6.28 -14.48
CA VAL A 14 -1.73 5.38 -13.54
C VAL A 14 -1.29 5.77 -12.13
N THR A 15 -2.19 6.36 -11.36
CA THR A 15 -1.91 6.79 -9.99
C THR A 15 -1.90 5.62 -9.03
N PHE A 16 -0.92 5.57 -8.12
CA PHE A 16 -0.90 4.54 -7.09
C PHE A 16 -0.50 5.07 -5.72
N ILE A 17 -0.96 4.34 -4.70
CA ILE A 17 -0.53 4.49 -3.31
C ILE A 17 -0.03 3.15 -2.79
N ASP A 18 0.89 3.18 -1.82
CA ASP A 18 1.47 2.00 -1.20
C ASP A 18 1.25 2.00 0.32
N LEU A 19 0.46 1.05 0.81
CA LEU A 19 0.15 0.88 2.22
C LEU A 19 1.04 -0.22 2.81
N PHE A 20 1.47 -0.06 4.07
CA PHE A 20 2.49 -0.93 4.67
C PHE A 20 3.79 -0.91 3.85
N ALA A 21 4.17 0.27 3.40
CA ALA A 21 5.18 0.46 2.36
C ALA A 21 6.59 -0.02 2.75
N GLY A 22 6.88 -0.13 4.07
CA GLY A 22 8.20 -0.57 4.54
C GLY A 22 9.32 0.28 3.94
N ALA A 23 10.33 -0.37 3.35
CA ALA A 23 11.42 0.31 2.67
C ALA A 23 11.11 0.74 1.21
N GLY A 24 9.90 0.49 0.71
CA GLY A 24 9.49 0.92 -0.64
C GLY A 24 9.74 -0.10 -1.75
N GLY A 25 9.87 -1.40 -1.44
CA GLY A 25 10.15 -2.42 -2.46
C GLY A 25 9.08 -2.52 -3.55
N ILE A 26 7.80 -2.50 -3.17
CA ILE A 26 6.68 -2.51 -4.12
C ILE A 26 6.66 -1.20 -4.90
N SER A 27 6.79 -0.07 -4.22
CA SER A 27 6.82 1.26 -4.84
C SER A 27 7.92 1.39 -5.88
N GLU A 28 9.15 0.93 -5.58
CA GLU A 28 10.27 0.95 -6.51
C GLU A 28 9.98 0.08 -7.74
N GLY A 29 9.40 -1.13 -7.54
CA GLY A 29 9.00 -2.01 -8.63
C GLY A 29 7.98 -1.38 -9.58
N PHE A 30 6.98 -0.67 -9.05
CA PHE A 30 6.01 0.06 -9.86
C PHE A 30 6.65 1.18 -10.68
N LEU A 31 7.54 1.97 -10.06
CA LEU A 31 8.22 3.08 -10.73
C LEU A 31 9.19 2.61 -11.82
N GLN A 32 9.83 1.45 -11.65
CA GLN A 32 10.74 0.87 -12.64
C GLN A 32 10.01 0.13 -13.77
N SER A 33 8.73 -0.22 -13.60
CA SER A 33 7.98 -0.94 -14.63
C SER A 33 7.43 0.01 -15.69
N CYS A 34 8.20 0.23 -16.75
CA CYS A 34 7.78 0.99 -17.94
C CYS A 34 7.42 0.05 -19.09
N ALA A 35 6.16 -0.43 -19.15
CA ALA A 35 5.69 -1.22 -20.27
C ALA A 35 4.78 -0.38 -21.20
N ASN A 36 5.08 -0.36 -22.51
CA ASN A 36 4.23 0.23 -23.54
C ASN A 36 3.87 1.73 -23.34
N ASN A 37 4.83 2.54 -22.96
CA ASN A 37 4.65 3.97 -22.68
C ASN A 37 3.59 4.29 -21.60
N LYS A 38 3.25 3.31 -20.76
CA LYS A 38 2.46 3.52 -19.54
C LYS A 38 3.43 3.74 -18.38
N TYR A 39 3.10 4.66 -17.51
CA TYR A 39 3.90 4.92 -16.32
C TYR A 39 3.00 5.04 -15.10
N PHE A 40 3.59 4.77 -13.96
CA PHE A 40 2.94 4.92 -12.66
C PHE A 40 3.32 6.26 -12.03
N LYS A 41 2.33 6.97 -11.50
CA LYS A 41 2.53 8.17 -10.69
C LYS A 41 2.34 7.79 -9.24
N PHE A 42 3.42 7.84 -8.46
CA PHE A 42 3.40 7.61 -7.03
C PHE A 42 2.78 8.81 -6.32
N ILE A 43 1.69 8.60 -5.60
CA ILE A 43 0.93 9.66 -4.95
C ILE A 43 1.21 9.71 -3.46
N LEU A 44 1.17 8.55 -2.77
CA LEU A 44 1.27 8.49 -1.33
C LEU A 44 1.74 7.09 -0.88
N ALA A 45 2.54 7.07 0.18
CA ALA A 45 2.83 5.87 0.95
C ALA A 45 2.39 6.00 2.40
N SER A 46 2.19 4.87 3.07
CA SER A 46 2.00 4.86 4.52
C SER A 46 2.67 3.68 5.20
N ASP A 47 3.18 3.93 6.38
CA ASP A 47 3.71 2.90 7.30
C ASP A 47 3.64 3.44 8.74
N ILE A 48 3.57 2.55 9.73
CA ILE A 48 3.61 2.94 11.14
C ILE A 48 5.02 3.35 11.60
N ASN A 49 6.05 2.89 10.89
CA ASN A 49 7.45 3.12 11.26
C ASN A 49 7.97 4.43 10.63
N PRO A 50 8.37 5.42 11.46
CA PRO A 50 8.88 6.70 10.94
C PRO A 50 10.16 6.59 10.11
N ASN A 51 10.95 5.54 10.27
CA ASN A 51 12.12 5.32 9.43
C ASN A 51 11.74 5.01 7.97
N CYS A 52 10.54 4.47 7.74
CA CYS A 52 10.01 4.26 6.41
C CYS A 52 9.74 5.58 5.69
N GLU A 53 9.18 6.57 6.40
CA GLU A 53 8.99 7.93 5.89
C GLU A 53 10.32 8.56 5.46
N LEU A 54 11.33 8.52 6.33
CA LEU A 54 12.66 9.06 6.01
C LEU A 54 13.26 8.42 4.76
N THR A 55 13.11 7.10 4.62
CA THR A 55 13.59 6.35 3.46
C THR A 55 12.85 6.79 2.18
N HIS A 56 11.54 6.94 2.24
CA HIS A 56 10.71 7.36 1.11
C HIS A 56 11.01 8.80 0.69
N ILE A 57 11.09 9.73 1.64
CA ILE A 57 11.43 11.13 1.36
C ILE A 57 12.82 11.22 0.71
N ALA A 58 13.82 10.51 1.27
CA ALA A 58 15.17 10.50 0.70
C ALA A 58 15.18 9.93 -0.72
N ARG A 59 14.52 8.80 -0.95
CA ARG A 59 14.54 8.12 -2.25
C ARG A 59 13.68 8.83 -3.28
N TYR A 60 12.40 9.07 -2.98
CA TYR A 60 11.44 9.51 -3.99
C TYR A 60 11.39 11.02 -4.12
N ASN A 61 11.29 11.76 -3.01
CA ASN A 61 11.21 13.22 -3.09
C ASN A 61 12.58 13.84 -3.41
N THR A 62 13.64 13.45 -2.69
CA THR A 62 14.95 14.10 -2.83
C THR A 62 15.74 13.58 -4.02
N GLN A 63 15.92 12.26 -4.18
CA GLN A 63 16.76 11.71 -5.25
C GLN A 63 16.06 11.69 -6.60
N LEU A 64 14.77 11.29 -6.64
CA LEU A 64 14.01 11.16 -7.88
C LEU A 64 13.17 12.39 -8.22
N GLY A 65 12.99 13.35 -7.30
CA GLY A 65 12.18 14.56 -7.51
C GLY A 65 10.69 14.25 -7.69
N ILE A 66 10.21 13.12 -7.13
CA ILE A 66 8.81 12.74 -7.16
C ILE A 66 8.09 13.45 -6.01
N ASP A 67 7.03 14.20 -6.32
CA ASP A 67 6.17 14.84 -5.33
C ASP A 67 5.16 13.81 -4.81
N MET A 68 5.57 13.04 -3.77
CA MET A 68 4.73 12.06 -3.10
C MET A 68 4.56 12.42 -1.62
N ASP A 69 3.39 12.10 -1.08
CA ASP A 69 3.07 12.25 0.33
C ASP A 69 3.41 11.00 1.13
N PHE A 70 3.66 11.15 2.45
CA PHE A 70 3.78 10.03 3.37
C PHE A 70 2.85 10.22 4.58
N ILE A 71 2.31 9.11 5.11
CA ILE A 71 1.54 9.07 6.35
C ILE A 71 2.22 8.09 7.31
N THR A 72 2.78 8.63 8.39
CA THR A 72 3.35 7.84 9.48
C THR A 72 2.29 7.64 10.55
N GLU A 73 1.45 6.63 10.38
CA GLU A 73 0.34 6.35 11.29
C GLU A 73 -0.06 4.87 11.22
N ASP A 74 -0.61 4.36 12.33
CA ASP A 74 -1.23 3.03 12.34
C ASP A 74 -2.52 3.05 11.49
N ILE A 75 -2.60 2.20 10.49
CA ILE A 75 -3.80 2.05 9.64
C ILE A 75 -5.07 1.70 10.45
N MET A 76 -4.91 1.17 11.67
CA MET A 76 -6.01 0.87 12.59
C MET A 76 -6.49 2.09 13.36
N SER A 77 -5.80 3.24 13.28
CA SER A 77 -6.22 4.48 13.90
C SER A 77 -7.57 4.95 13.34
N GLU A 78 -8.42 5.50 14.19
CA GLU A 78 -9.70 6.09 13.79
C GLU A 78 -9.51 7.31 12.87
N THR A 79 -8.36 7.97 12.96
CA THR A 79 -8.02 9.16 12.17
C THR A 79 -7.41 8.85 10.81
N PHE A 80 -6.88 7.64 10.61
CA PHE A 80 -6.13 7.27 9.40
C PHE A 80 -6.86 7.57 8.10
N ILE A 81 -8.12 7.16 7.97
CA ILE A 81 -8.91 7.39 6.74
C ILE A 81 -9.11 8.89 6.50
N GLY A 82 -9.34 9.67 7.56
CA GLY A 82 -9.47 11.13 7.46
C GLY A 82 -8.19 11.77 6.92
N HIS A 83 -7.04 11.46 7.50
CA HIS A 83 -5.73 11.95 7.07
C HIS A 83 -5.38 11.50 5.65
N LEU A 84 -5.72 10.25 5.29
CA LEU A 84 -5.53 9.75 3.93
C LEU A 84 -6.33 10.56 2.91
N LEU A 85 -7.61 10.79 3.15
CA LEU A 85 -8.47 11.56 2.25
C LEU A 85 -8.04 13.03 2.14
N GLU A 86 -7.63 13.64 3.26
CA GLU A 86 -7.08 14.99 3.30
C GLU A 86 -5.82 15.10 2.43
N LYS A 87 -4.85 14.21 2.64
CA LYS A 87 -3.61 14.15 1.85
C LYS A 87 -3.89 13.90 0.37
N LEU A 88 -4.83 13.05 0.04
CA LEU A 88 -5.21 12.79 -1.35
C LEU A 88 -5.88 14.00 -1.99
N ASN A 89 -6.53 14.87 -1.26
CA ASN A 89 -7.14 16.11 -1.72
C ASN A 89 -7.95 15.92 -3.04
N GLY A 90 -8.83 14.92 -3.06
CA GLY A 90 -9.67 14.61 -4.23
C GLY A 90 -8.95 13.94 -5.41
N ARG A 91 -7.66 13.61 -5.30
CA ARG A 91 -6.93 12.86 -6.34
C ARG A 91 -7.50 11.45 -6.47
N GLU A 92 -7.86 11.05 -7.68
CA GLU A 92 -8.26 9.67 -7.97
C GLU A 92 -7.05 8.73 -7.90
N ILE A 93 -7.25 7.57 -7.29
CA ILE A 93 -6.25 6.50 -7.18
C ILE A 93 -6.68 5.33 -8.05
N ASP A 94 -5.83 4.96 -9.01
CA ASP A 94 -6.09 3.82 -9.89
C ASP A 94 -5.68 2.49 -9.25
N VAL A 95 -4.59 2.49 -8.45
CA VAL A 95 -4.04 1.28 -7.84
C VAL A 95 -3.74 1.52 -6.36
N VAL A 96 -4.20 0.59 -5.51
CA VAL A 96 -3.77 0.51 -4.11
C VAL A 96 -2.90 -0.73 -3.96
N THR A 97 -1.66 -0.54 -3.50
CA THR A 97 -0.76 -1.64 -3.17
C THR A 97 -0.61 -1.78 -1.67
N GLY A 98 -0.17 -2.94 -1.19
CA GLY A 98 0.18 -3.11 0.20
C GLY A 98 0.43 -4.55 0.62
N GLY A 99 1.30 -4.70 1.61
CA GLY A 99 1.63 -5.98 2.23
C GLY A 99 1.22 -6.00 3.71
N PRO A 100 -0.09 -6.11 4.06
CA PRO A 100 -0.48 -6.20 5.46
C PRO A 100 0.18 -7.40 6.13
N SER A 101 0.91 -7.15 7.25
CA SER A 101 1.67 -8.18 7.97
C SER A 101 0.81 -9.38 8.35
N CYS A 102 1.24 -10.56 7.92
CA CYS A 102 0.54 -11.83 8.08
C CYS A 102 1.21 -12.78 9.06
N GLN A 103 1.81 -12.27 10.12
CA GLN A 103 2.45 -13.16 11.10
C GLN A 103 1.48 -14.19 11.71
N SER A 104 0.16 -13.92 11.72
CA SER A 104 -0.86 -14.88 12.16
C SER A 104 -1.15 -15.99 11.14
N PHE A 105 -0.78 -15.79 9.87
CA PHE A 105 -0.96 -16.77 8.78
C PHE A 105 0.32 -17.56 8.48
N SER A 106 1.49 -17.12 8.98
CA SER A 106 2.75 -17.81 8.76
C SER A 106 2.76 -19.18 9.47
N LEU A 107 3.24 -20.20 8.78
CA LEU A 107 3.45 -21.54 9.34
C LEU A 107 4.46 -21.54 10.50
N ALA A 108 5.38 -20.58 10.56
CA ALA A 108 6.38 -20.42 11.61
C ALA A 108 5.86 -19.68 12.85
N GLY A 109 4.72 -18.99 12.75
CA GLY A 109 4.07 -18.31 13.88
C GLY A 109 3.11 -19.25 14.62
N ALA A 110 3.06 -19.15 15.97
CA ALA A 110 2.01 -19.82 16.72
C ALA A 110 0.65 -19.33 16.21
N ARG A 111 -0.10 -20.20 15.53
CA ARG A 111 -1.46 -19.91 15.00
C ARG A 111 -2.41 -19.57 16.15
N LYS A 112 -2.29 -18.37 16.72
CA LYS A 112 -3.23 -17.89 17.73
C LYS A 112 -4.56 -17.55 17.07
N LYS A 113 -5.64 -18.15 17.52
CA LYS A 113 -7.00 -17.74 17.18
C LYS A 113 -7.17 -16.30 17.66
N PHE A 114 -7.65 -15.38 16.77
CA PHE A 114 -7.89 -13.95 17.06
C PHE A 114 -6.60 -13.15 17.35
N ASP A 115 -5.69 -13.10 16.40
CA ASP A 115 -4.58 -12.14 16.46
C ASP A 115 -5.08 -10.76 16.02
N LYS A 116 -4.73 -9.69 16.77
CA LYS A 116 -5.04 -8.29 16.41
C LYS A 116 -4.57 -7.92 14.99
N ARG A 117 -3.57 -8.63 14.49
CA ARG A 117 -3.01 -8.48 13.13
C ARG A 117 -3.95 -8.95 12.01
N ASP A 118 -4.95 -9.77 12.31
CA ASP A 118 -6.01 -10.12 11.36
C ASP A 118 -6.83 -8.86 11.01
N ASN A 119 -6.81 -7.85 11.89
CA ASN A 119 -7.48 -6.57 11.67
C ASN A 119 -6.78 -5.72 10.60
N LEU A 120 -5.45 -5.85 10.41
CA LEU A 120 -4.72 -5.07 9.39
C LEU A 120 -5.28 -5.32 7.99
N PHE A 121 -5.61 -6.57 7.67
CA PHE A 121 -6.28 -6.91 6.42
C PHE A 121 -7.64 -6.24 6.27
N ILE A 122 -8.43 -6.20 7.34
CA ILE A 122 -9.74 -5.53 7.33
C ILE A 122 -9.58 -4.02 7.11
N HIS A 123 -8.61 -3.38 7.75
CA HIS A 123 -8.32 -1.96 7.55
C HIS A 123 -7.81 -1.66 6.13
N TYR A 124 -6.98 -2.53 5.56
CA TYR A 124 -6.59 -2.47 4.15
C TYR A 124 -7.82 -2.52 3.23
N LEU A 125 -8.74 -3.47 3.44
CA LEU A 125 -9.99 -3.56 2.68
C LEU A 125 -10.88 -2.33 2.87
N ASN A 126 -10.87 -1.69 4.05
CA ASN A 126 -11.61 -0.45 4.27
C ASN A 126 -11.06 0.69 3.42
N VAL A 127 -9.74 0.83 3.29
CA VAL A 127 -9.15 1.81 2.36
C VAL A 127 -9.60 1.54 0.93
N ILE A 128 -9.56 0.29 0.46
CA ILE A 128 -10.03 -0.08 -0.89
C ILE A 128 -11.50 0.29 -1.08
N ARG A 129 -12.36 0.05 -0.09
CA ARG A 129 -13.79 0.42 -0.15
C ARG A 129 -14.01 1.92 -0.23
N GLN A 130 -13.19 2.70 0.47
CA GLN A 130 -13.27 4.17 0.47
C GLN A 130 -12.79 4.77 -0.84
N LEU A 131 -11.63 4.33 -1.33
CA LEU A 131 -10.99 4.90 -2.51
C LEU A 131 -11.54 4.34 -3.83
N ARG A 132 -12.12 3.13 -3.81
CA ARG A 132 -12.64 2.41 -5.00
C ARG A 132 -11.65 2.42 -6.18
N PRO A 133 -10.40 1.99 -5.97
CA PRO A 133 -9.41 1.97 -7.04
C PRO A 133 -9.84 0.98 -8.14
N LYS A 134 -9.28 1.13 -9.34
CA LYS A 134 -9.52 0.18 -10.44
C LYS A 134 -8.88 -1.17 -10.18
N TYR A 135 -7.73 -1.16 -9.49
CA TYR A 135 -6.98 -2.36 -9.15
C TYR A 135 -6.42 -2.24 -7.74
N PHE A 136 -6.21 -3.38 -7.11
CA PHE A 136 -5.38 -3.46 -5.92
C PHE A 136 -4.41 -4.63 -6.02
N VAL A 137 -3.25 -4.48 -5.40
CA VAL A 137 -2.22 -5.52 -5.33
C VAL A 137 -1.91 -5.74 -3.85
N MET A 138 -2.13 -6.96 -3.39
CA MET A 138 -1.84 -7.34 -2.01
C MET A 138 -0.75 -8.40 -2.00
N GLU A 139 0.40 -8.07 -1.40
CA GLU A 139 1.44 -9.04 -1.10
C GLU A 139 1.09 -9.78 0.20
N ASN A 140 1.22 -11.09 0.19
CA ASN A 140 0.99 -11.87 1.38
C ASN A 140 1.61 -13.28 1.28
N VAL A 141 1.71 -13.99 2.42
CA VAL A 141 2.19 -15.37 2.46
C VAL A 141 1.08 -16.37 2.11
N GLU A 142 1.45 -17.53 1.52
CA GLU A 142 0.49 -18.59 1.14
C GLU A 142 -0.47 -19.02 2.28
N GLY A 143 -0.03 -18.87 3.53
CA GLY A 143 -0.82 -19.20 4.71
C GLY A 143 -2.20 -18.51 4.78
N ILE A 144 -2.40 -17.40 4.04
CA ILE A 144 -3.68 -16.69 4.01
C ILE A 144 -4.80 -17.56 3.41
N PHE A 145 -4.48 -18.43 2.44
CA PHE A 145 -5.45 -19.31 1.78
C PHE A 145 -5.75 -20.58 2.58
N THR A 146 -4.88 -20.95 3.53
CA THR A 146 -4.97 -22.22 4.29
C THR A 146 -5.54 -22.05 5.68
N LYS A 147 -5.80 -20.82 6.15
CA LYS A 147 -6.40 -20.58 7.46
C LYS A 147 -7.86 -21.04 7.45
N LYS A 148 -8.15 -22.18 8.07
CA LYS A 148 -9.53 -22.67 8.26
C LYS A 148 -10.28 -21.72 9.18
N THR A 149 -11.32 -21.08 8.66
CA THR A 149 -12.34 -20.46 9.50
C THR A 149 -13.19 -21.59 10.11
N ASP A 150 -13.11 -21.80 11.42
CA ASP A 150 -14.04 -22.69 12.09
C ASP A 150 -15.46 -22.17 11.88
N LYS A 151 -16.17 -22.72 10.91
CA LYS A 151 -17.63 -22.62 10.90
C LYS A 151 -18.11 -23.30 12.19
N LYS A 152 -18.46 -22.53 13.21
CA LYS A 152 -19.31 -23.03 14.27
C LYS A 152 -20.59 -23.54 13.60
N SER A 153 -20.70 -24.85 13.47
CA SER A 153 -21.98 -25.50 13.20
C SER A 153 -22.93 -25.06 14.32
N LYS A 154 -23.89 -24.22 14.00
CA LYS A 154 -25.08 -24.06 14.83
C LYS A 154 -25.80 -25.41 14.77
N LYS A 155 -25.77 -26.14 15.91
CA LYS A 155 -26.82 -27.09 16.25
C LYS A 155 -27.98 -26.31 16.84
#